data_a6b15393956c0bcf8b0ddd9080ea85cd
#
_entry.id   a6b15393956c0bcf8b0ddd9080ea85cd
#
_cell.length_a   1.000
_cell.length_b   1.000
_cell.length_c   1.000
_cell.angle_alpha   90.00
_cell.angle_beta   90.00
_cell.angle_gamma   90.00
#
_symmetry.space_group_name_H-M   'P 1'
#
loop_
_entity.id
_entity.type
_entity.pdbx_description
1 polymer ?
#
loop_
_entity_poly.entity_id
_entity_poly.type
_entity_poly.pdbx_seq_one_letter_code
_entity_poly.pdbx_strand_id
1 'polypeptide(L)'
;MGIIEKIFGTHSHNELKRIYPIVDRIEALAPAMEALSDEELKGKTKEFKDRLNEGETLDDILPEAYAVVREAAWRSIGMRHYRVQLIGGIILHQGRIAEMRTGEGKTLVSTLPAYLNALSGKGVHIVTVNDYLAKRDAEWMGKVHEFLGLTVGVILNGMDNKERRAAYDCDITYVTNNELGFDYLRDNMVIYKEQLVQRGLNFAIIDEVDSVLIDEARTPLIISGQSGKSTKLYEACDILARQLERGEASGEFSKMNAIMGEDIEETGDFIVNEKEKAINLTEDGVKKVEKFFHIENLADPENLEIQHNIILALRAHNLMFKDQDYVVNAEGEVMIVDEFTGRIMPGRR
;
A
#
# COMPACT_ATOMS: atom_id res chain seq x y z
N MET A 1 0.62 13.67 -33.77
CA MET A 1 1.34 14.80 -33.17
C MET A 1 0.75 16.10 -33.69
N GLY A 2 0.15 16.89 -32.79
CA GLY A 2 -0.45 18.18 -33.15
C GLY A 2 0.60 19.22 -33.51
N ILE A 3 0.23 20.24 -34.31
CA ILE A 3 1.13 21.34 -34.68
C ILE A 3 1.73 22.04 -33.48
N ILE A 4 0.98 22.16 -32.39
CA ILE A 4 1.42 22.74 -31.12
C ILE A 4 2.55 21.90 -30.46
N GLU A 5 2.48 20.58 -30.49
CA GLU A 5 3.55 19.70 -29.99
C GLU A 5 4.85 19.79 -30.79
N LYS A 6 4.74 20.07 -32.12
CA LYS A 6 5.92 20.29 -32.98
C LYS A 6 6.65 21.60 -32.68
N ILE A 7 5.93 22.64 -32.21
CA ILE A 7 6.50 23.95 -31.90
C ILE A 7 6.98 24.05 -30.47
N PHE A 8 6.23 23.54 -29.51
CA PHE A 8 6.51 23.67 -28.07
C PHE A 8 7.11 22.42 -27.42
N GLY A 9 7.24 21.30 -28.15
CA GLY A 9 7.66 20.01 -27.61
C GLY A 9 6.57 19.37 -26.74
N THR A 10 6.78 18.11 -26.38
CA THR A 10 5.93 17.42 -25.37
C THR A 10 6.33 17.85 -23.96
N HIS A 11 5.43 17.71 -23.00
CA HIS A 11 5.73 17.96 -21.57
C HIS A 11 7.00 17.21 -21.13
N SER A 12 7.08 15.91 -21.44
CA SER A 12 8.25 15.07 -21.14
C SER A 12 9.55 15.61 -21.74
N HIS A 13 9.52 16.09 -22.98
CA HIS A 13 10.70 16.66 -23.62
C HIS A 13 11.20 17.93 -22.91
N ASN A 14 10.29 18.80 -22.48
CA ASN A 14 10.63 20.02 -21.77
C ASN A 14 11.17 19.73 -20.34
N GLU A 15 10.63 18.74 -19.67
CA GLU A 15 11.13 18.28 -18.38
C GLU A 15 12.53 17.67 -18.50
N LEU A 16 12.77 16.83 -19.52
CA LEU A 16 14.08 16.26 -19.78
C LEU A 16 15.14 17.33 -20.03
N LYS A 17 14.79 18.43 -20.72
CA LYS A 17 15.71 19.55 -20.91
C LYS A 17 16.18 20.20 -19.60
N ARG A 18 15.35 20.17 -18.55
CA ARG A 18 15.73 20.67 -17.21
C ARG A 18 16.62 19.69 -16.47
N ILE A 19 16.47 18.39 -16.73
CA ILE A 19 17.21 17.31 -16.07
C ILE A 19 18.61 17.14 -16.67
N TYR A 20 18.76 17.27 -17.99
CA TYR A 20 20.04 17.06 -18.67
C TYR A 20 21.23 17.82 -18.07
N PRO A 21 21.14 19.11 -17.71
CA PRO A 21 22.24 19.83 -17.10
C PRO A 21 22.67 19.22 -15.74
N ILE A 22 21.74 18.64 -14.99
CA ILE A 22 22.05 17.97 -13.71
C ILE A 22 22.82 16.68 -14.01
N VAL A 23 22.39 15.90 -15.00
CA VAL A 23 23.07 14.67 -15.42
C VAL A 23 24.47 14.99 -15.94
N ASP A 24 24.63 16.06 -16.74
CA ASP A 24 25.94 16.49 -17.22
C ASP A 24 26.91 16.84 -16.08
N ARG A 25 26.41 17.47 -15.01
CA ARG A 25 27.17 17.72 -13.80
C ARG A 25 27.60 16.43 -13.08
N ILE A 26 26.68 15.45 -12.96
CA ILE A 26 26.96 14.16 -12.34
C ILE A 26 28.09 13.45 -13.12
N GLU A 27 27.97 13.41 -14.45
CA GLU A 27 28.97 12.76 -15.31
C GLU A 27 30.32 13.48 -15.27
N ALA A 28 30.33 14.81 -15.20
CA ALA A 28 31.54 15.60 -15.10
C ALA A 28 32.32 15.36 -13.79
N LEU A 29 31.65 14.92 -12.73
CA LEU A 29 32.26 14.60 -11.45
C LEU A 29 32.91 13.20 -11.42
N ALA A 30 32.68 12.33 -12.43
CA ALA A 30 33.18 10.96 -12.44
C ALA A 30 34.70 10.86 -12.23
N PRO A 31 35.59 11.65 -12.93
CA PRO A 31 37.02 11.55 -12.71
C PRO A 31 37.45 11.91 -11.28
N ALA A 32 36.74 12.87 -10.67
CA ALA A 32 37.03 13.25 -9.28
C ALA A 32 36.66 12.13 -8.30
N MET A 33 35.53 11.44 -8.51
CA MET A 33 35.14 10.30 -7.67
C MET A 33 36.03 9.08 -7.87
N GLU A 34 36.44 8.81 -9.09
CA GLU A 34 37.40 7.72 -9.44
C GLU A 34 38.74 7.90 -8.76
N ALA A 35 39.19 9.13 -8.56
CA ALA A 35 40.46 9.47 -7.93
C ALA A 35 40.47 9.29 -6.39
N LEU A 36 39.30 9.20 -5.75
CA LEU A 36 39.20 9.01 -4.31
C LEU A 36 39.54 7.57 -3.91
N SER A 37 40.21 7.42 -2.75
CA SER A 37 40.31 6.13 -2.08
C SER A 37 38.94 5.64 -1.58
N ASP A 38 38.82 4.38 -1.18
CA ASP A 38 37.57 3.85 -0.62
C ASP A 38 37.15 4.57 0.67
N GLU A 39 38.12 4.92 1.51
CA GLU A 39 37.89 5.66 2.75
C GLU A 39 37.42 7.09 2.47
N GLU A 40 38.00 7.76 1.50
CA GLU A 40 37.59 9.11 1.09
C GLU A 40 36.17 9.10 0.47
N LEU A 41 35.87 8.09 -0.37
CA LEU A 41 34.55 7.93 -0.98
C LEU A 41 33.46 7.64 0.09
N LYS A 42 33.75 6.77 1.06
CA LYS A 42 32.87 6.56 2.23
C LYS A 42 32.70 7.83 3.08
N GLY A 43 33.78 8.60 3.24
CA GLY A 43 33.77 9.84 3.97
C GLY A 43 32.82 10.90 3.42
N LYS A 44 32.47 10.83 2.13
CA LYS A 44 31.50 11.72 1.48
C LYS A 44 30.12 11.67 2.14
N THR A 45 29.70 10.52 2.67
CA THR A 45 28.42 10.39 3.38
C THR A 45 28.39 11.30 4.61
N LYS A 46 29.47 11.36 5.38
CA LYS A 46 29.55 12.27 6.52
C LYS A 46 29.57 13.72 6.07
N GLU A 47 30.39 14.05 5.05
CA GLU A 47 30.45 15.40 4.48
C GLU A 47 29.07 15.90 4.05
N PHE A 48 28.29 15.09 3.34
CA PHE A 48 26.93 15.46 2.93
C PHE A 48 25.99 15.66 4.12
N LYS A 49 26.05 14.80 5.13
CA LYS A 49 25.25 14.99 6.35
C LYS A 49 25.60 16.27 7.08
N ASP A 50 26.88 16.63 7.15
CA ASP A 50 27.35 17.87 7.77
C ASP A 50 26.85 19.08 6.96
N ARG A 51 26.94 19.09 5.64
CA ARG A 51 26.43 20.16 4.75
C ARG A 51 24.90 20.34 4.87
N LEU A 52 24.13 19.26 4.98
CA LEU A 52 22.69 19.32 5.22
C LEU A 52 22.39 19.97 6.58
N ASN A 53 23.18 19.66 7.62
CA ASN A 53 23.04 20.30 8.93
C ASN A 53 23.41 21.80 8.92
N GLU A 54 24.27 22.21 8.01
CA GLU A 54 24.66 23.61 7.78
C GLU A 54 23.64 24.39 6.93
N GLY A 55 22.62 23.70 6.40
CA GLY A 55 21.48 24.33 5.72
C GLY A 55 21.44 24.15 4.19
N GLU A 56 22.36 23.37 3.60
CA GLU A 56 22.20 22.93 2.19
C GLU A 56 20.98 22.02 2.06
N THR A 57 20.40 21.99 0.87
CA THR A 57 19.27 21.12 0.55
C THR A 57 19.75 19.82 -0.11
N LEU A 58 18.85 18.81 -0.16
CA LEU A 58 19.12 17.57 -0.91
C LEU A 58 19.35 17.86 -2.40
N ASP A 59 18.67 18.85 -2.98
CA ASP A 59 18.85 19.26 -4.38
C ASP A 59 20.22 19.86 -4.64
N ASP A 60 20.79 20.61 -3.67
CA ASP A 60 22.12 21.21 -3.79
C ASP A 60 23.21 20.16 -3.87
N ILE A 61 23.11 19.11 -3.04
CA ILE A 61 24.11 18.02 -2.99
C ILE A 61 23.84 16.90 -3.99
N LEU A 62 22.66 16.85 -4.63
CA LEU A 62 22.24 15.76 -5.52
C LEU A 62 23.28 15.36 -6.57
N PRO A 63 23.90 16.31 -7.33
CA PRO A 63 24.86 15.91 -8.37
C PRO A 63 26.09 15.19 -7.80
N GLU A 64 26.61 15.65 -6.67
CA GLU A 64 27.76 15.02 -6.00
C GLU A 64 27.37 13.67 -5.38
N ALA A 65 26.23 13.61 -4.69
CA ALA A 65 25.74 12.39 -4.08
C ALA A 65 25.51 11.29 -5.12
N TYR A 66 24.92 11.62 -6.28
CA TYR A 66 24.72 10.65 -7.37
C TYR A 66 26.03 10.20 -8.00
N ALA A 67 27.02 11.08 -8.13
CA ALA A 67 28.36 10.71 -8.60
C ALA A 67 29.03 9.75 -7.63
N VAL A 68 28.90 9.97 -6.32
CA VAL A 68 29.40 9.08 -5.26
C VAL A 68 28.72 7.70 -5.34
N VAL A 69 27.40 7.63 -5.44
CA VAL A 69 26.67 6.34 -5.56
C VAL A 69 27.06 5.61 -6.82
N ARG A 70 27.21 6.32 -7.94
CA ARG A 70 27.62 5.74 -9.23
C ARG A 70 28.99 5.06 -9.14
N GLU A 71 29.95 5.70 -8.47
CA GLU A 71 31.29 5.13 -8.25
C GLU A 71 31.26 4.01 -7.20
N ALA A 72 30.50 4.16 -6.11
CA ALA A 72 30.32 3.12 -5.11
C ALA A 72 29.70 1.84 -5.68
N ALA A 73 28.71 1.97 -6.55
CA ALA A 73 28.09 0.84 -7.25
C ALA A 73 29.09 0.11 -8.15
N TRP A 74 29.95 0.86 -8.84
CA TRP A 74 31.03 0.26 -9.63
C TRP A 74 32.00 -0.53 -8.77
N ARG A 75 32.44 0.03 -7.63
CA ARG A 75 33.44 -0.64 -6.75
C ARG A 75 32.84 -1.83 -5.99
N SER A 76 31.59 -1.72 -5.53
CA SER A 76 30.97 -2.75 -4.66
C SER A 76 30.32 -3.90 -5.40
N ILE A 77 29.67 -3.62 -6.55
CA ILE A 77 28.91 -4.62 -7.31
C ILE A 77 29.27 -4.69 -8.80
N GLY A 78 30.27 -3.93 -9.27
CA GLY A 78 30.73 -3.93 -10.65
C GLY A 78 29.74 -3.31 -11.66
N MET A 79 28.76 -2.51 -11.18
CA MET A 79 27.73 -1.89 -12.01
C MET A 79 27.85 -0.37 -11.98
N ARG A 80 27.88 0.26 -13.15
CA ARG A 80 27.91 1.71 -13.28
C ARG A 80 26.61 2.21 -13.91
N HIS A 81 25.97 3.19 -13.29
CA HIS A 81 24.72 3.76 -13.80
C HIS A 81 24.93 4.41 -15.16
N TYR A 82 24.04 4.10 -16.09
CA TYR A 82 23.96 4.77 -17.38
C TYR A 82 23.21 6.10 -17.29
N ARG A 83 23.41 6.96 -18.28
CA ARG A 83 22.77 8.27 -18.34
C ARG A 83 21.24 8.22 -18.15
N VAL A 84 20.56 7.26 -18.80
CA VAL A 84 19.11 7.06 -18.64
C VAL A 84 18.71 6.70 -17.21
N GLN A 85 19.58 5.96 -16.51
CA GLN A 85 19.34 5.59 -15.10
C GLN A 85 19.54 6.78 -14.15
N LEU A 86 20.50 7.67 -14.43
CA LEU A 86 20.64 8.92 -13.69
C LEU A 86 19.41 9.82 -13.84
N ILE A 87 18.85 9.90 -15.04
CA ILE A 87 17.59 10.60 -15.31
C ILE A 87 16.46 9.99 -14.47
N GLY A 88 16.30 8.67 -14.50
CA GLY A 88 15.30 7.96 -13.70
C GLY A 88 15.42 8.24 -12.21
N GLY A 89 16.65 8.22 -11.66
CA GLY A 89 16.92 8.54 -10.27
C GLY A 89 16.53 9.98 -9.88
N ILE A 90 16.77 10.95 -10.75
CA ILE A 90 16.39 12.36 -10.53
C ILE A 90 14.85 12.48 -10.52
N ILE A 91 14.16 11.83 -11.46
CA ILE A 91 12.69 11.85 -11.53
C ILE A 91 12.09 11.25 -10.27
N LEU A 92 12.63 10.13 -9.78
CA LEU A 92 12.16 9.50 -8.53
C LEU A 92 12.40 10.42 -7.32
N HIS A 93 13.56 11.07 -7.24
CA HIS A 93 13.82 12.03 -6.16
C HIS A 93 12.81 13.18 -6.14
N GLN A 94 12.36 13.62 -7.30
CA GLN A 94 11.33 14.67 -7.44
C GLN A 94 9.91 14.20 -7.07
N GLY A 95 9.74 12.98 -6.56
CA GLY A 95 8.43 12.42 -6.21
C GLY A 95 7.54 12.13 -7.42
N ARG A 96 8.15 11.79 -8.56
CA ARG A 96 7.46 11.55 -9.83
C ARG A 96 7.58 10.09 -10.26
N ILE A 97 6.82 9.69 -11.26
CA ILE A 97 6.86 8.34 -11.84
C ILE A 97 7.92 8.31 -12.94
N ALA A 98 8.89 7.39 -12.82
CA ALA A 98 9.87 7.09 -13.85
C ALA A 98 9.46 5.80 -14.56
N GLU A 99 8.91 5.92 -15.77
CA GLU A 99 8.61 4.78 -16.61
C GLU A 99 9.90 4.26 -17.25
N MET A 100 10.25 3.01 -16.97
CA MET A 100 11.41 2.33 -17.54
C MET A 100 11.02 0.93 -18.02
N ARG A 101 11.58 0.52 -19.16
CA ARG A 101 11.31 -0.81 -19.73
C ARG A 101 11.95 -1.91 -18.90
N THR A 102 11.40 -3.11 -19.02
CA THR A 102 12.01 -4.31 -18.43
C THR A 102 13.45 -4.48 -18.96
N GLY A 103 14.39 -4.75 -18.05
CA GLY A 103 15.81 -4.91 -18.37
C GLY A 103 16.64 -3.62 -18.36
N GLU A 104 16.04 -2.43 -18.18
CA GLU A 104 16.79 -1.15 -18.10
C GLU A 104 17.43 -0.89 -16.72
N GLY A 105 17.33 -1.84 -15.80
CA GLY A 105 18.01 -1.79 -14.50
C GLY A 105 17.33 -0.89 -13.47
N LYS A 106 16.00 -0.91 -13.37
CA LYS A 106 15.22 -0.16 -12.38
C LYS A 106 15.73 -0.34 -10.94
N THR A 107 16.11 -1.58 -10.57
CA THR A 107 16.66 -1.88 -9.24
C THR A 107 17.92 -1.08 -8.93
N LEU A 108 18.83 -0.92 -9.91
CA LEU A 108 20.03 -0.10 -9.74
C LEU A 108 19.69 1.39 -9.64
N VAL A 109 18.70 1.87 -10.39
CA VAL A 109 18.24 3.26 -10.36
C VAL A 109 17.78 3.67 -8.97
N SER A 110 17.10 2.78 -8.25
CA SER A 110 16.57 3.08 -6.91
C SER A 110 17.67 3.43 -5.89
N THR A 111 18.90 2.97 -6.10
CA THR A 111 20.04 3.26 -5.20
C THR A 111 20.35 4.76 -5.13
N LEU A 112 20.15 5.50 -6.22
CA LEU A 112 20.45 6.93 -6.32
C LEU A 112 19.57 7.77 -5.38
N PRO A 113 18.22 7.79 -5.55
CA PRO A 113 17.35 8.56 -4.68
C PRO A 113 17.28 7.98 -3.26
N ALA A 114 17.46 6.65 -3.09
CA ALA A 114 17.50 6.03 -1.77
C ALA A 114 18.66 6.56 -0.93
N TYR A 115 19.88 6.56 -1.47
CA TYR A 115 21.05 7.11 -0.80
C TYR A 115 20.85 8.58 -0.44
N LEU A 116 20.47 9.40 -1.44
CA LEU A 116 20.31 10.85 -1.25
C LEU A 116 19.32 11.18 -0.12
N ASN A 117 18.14 10.55 -0.15
CA ASN A 117 17.11 10.84 0.84
C ASN A 117 17.42 10.22 2.22
N ALA A 118 18.19 9.12 2.28
CA ALA A 118 18.65 8.52 3.53
C ALA A 118 19.63 9.43 4.30
N LEU A 119 20.34 10.33 3.61
CA LEU A 119 21.25 11.30 4.26
C LEU A 119 20.54 12.22 5.25
N SER A 120 19.22 12.41 5.10
CA SER A 120 18.40 13.16 6.06
C SER A 120 18.29 12.50 7.44
N GLY A 121 18.67 11.23 7.59
CA GLY A 121 18.51 10.43 8.82
C GLY A 121 17.07 10.05 9.17
N LYS A 122 16.09 10.37 8.30
CA LYS A 122 14.66 10.12 8.56
C LYS A 122 14.14 8.80 8.02
N GLY A 123 14.97 8.04 7.29
CA GLY A 123 14.66 6.74 6.71
C GLY A 123 14.03 6.80 5.32
N VAL A 124 14.32 5.75 4.57
CA VAL A 124 13.80 5.52 3.22
C VAL A 124 13.21 4.13 3.14
N HIS A 125 12.03 4.00 2.55
CA HIS A 125 11.42 2.71 2.26
C HIS A 125 11.53 2.40 0.76
N ILE A 126 11.98 1.19 0.42
CA ILE A 126 11.93 0.64 -0.94
C ILE A 126 10.89 -0.45 -0.93
N VAL A 127 9.76 -0.19 -1.60
CA VAL A 127 8.58 -1.04 -1.57
C VAL A 127 8.54 -1.90 -2.83
N THR A 128 8.42 -3.21 -2.62
CA THR A 128 8.33 -4.22 -3.69
C THR A 128 7.05 -5.04 -3.56
N VAL A 129 6.78 -5.90 -4.54
CA VAL A 129 5.54 -6.69 -4.58
C VAL A 129 5.61 -8.03 -3.83
N ASN A 130 6.82 -8.53 -3.50
CA ASN A 130 6.96 -9.80 -2.77
C ASN A 130 8.27 -9.89 -1.98
N ASP A 131 8.29 -10.81 -1.00
CA ASP A 131 9.41 -11.03 -0.08
C ASP A 131 10.72 -11.46 -0.79
N TYR A 132 10.60 -12.21 -1.88
CA TYR A 132 11.77 -12.63 -2.65
C TYR A 132 12.51 -11.41 -3.25
N LEU A 133 11.75 -10.49 -3.86
CA LEU A 133 12.34 -9.26 -4.41
C LEU A 133 12.90 -8.37 -3.31
N ALA A 134 12.15 -8.17 -2.21
CA ALA A 134 12.62 -7.37 -1.08
C ALA A 134 13.96 -7.89 -0.54
N LYS A 135 14.08 -9.20 -0.33
CA LYS A 135 15.30 -9.84 0.15
C LYS A 135 16.44 -9.76 -0.87
N ARG A 136 16.18 -10.14 -2.12
CA ARG A 136 17.18 -10.13 -3.20
C ARG A 136 17.77 -8.73 -3.39
N ASP A 137 16.91 -7.71 -3.44
CA ASP A 137 17.31 -6.34 -3.72
C ASP A 137 18.02 -5.71 -2.51
N ALA A 138 17.61 -6.03 -1.28
CA ALA A 138 18.33 -5.66 -0.08
C ALA A 138 19.75 -6.27 -0.05
N GLU A 139 19.91 -7.56 -0.36
CA GLU A 139 21.21 -8.25 -0.37
C GLU A 139 22.10 -7.74 -1.50
N TRP A 140 21.55 -7.36 -2.63
CA TRP A 140 22.33 -6.95 -3.80
C TRP A 140 22.64 -5.46 -3.78
N MET A 141 21.63 -4.60 -3.73
CA MET A 141 21.80 -3.14 -3.72
C MET A 141 22.28 -2.64 -2.35
N GLY A 142 21.96 -3.36 -1.27
CA GLY A 142 22.47 -3.09 0.07
C GLY A 142 23.98 -2.95 0.12
N LYS A 143 24.71 -3.72 -0.67
CA LYS A 143 26.18 -3.62 -0.75
C LYS A 143 26.68 -2.22 -1.16
N VAL A 144 25.92 -1.51 -2.00
CA VAL A 144 26.24 -0.14 -2.41
C VAL A 144 26.05 0.82 -1.22
N HIS A 145 24.93 0.69 -0.52
CA HIS A 145 24.59 1.54 0.61
C HIS A 145 25.52 1.29 1.81
N GLU A 146 25.77 0.02 2.13
CA GLU A 146 26.69 -0.38 3.20
C GLU A 146 28.14 0.04 2.89
N PHE A 147 28.57 -0.06 1.61
CA PHE A 147 29.86 0.47 1.19
C PHE A 147 30.00 1.95 1.51
N LEU A 148 28.93 2.73 1.40
CA LEU A 148 28.88 4.16 1.72
C LEU A 148 28.56 4.44 3.20
N GLY A 149 28.50 3.41 4.05
CA GLY A 149 28.30 3.55 5.50
C GLY A 149 26.86 3.76 5.94
N LEU A 150 25.86 3.46 5.09
CA LEU A 150 24.45 3.44 5.47
C LEU A 150 24.03 2.04 5.92
N THR A 151 23.05 1.98 6.82
CA THR A 151 22.44 0.73 7.27
C THR A 151 21.26 0.33 6.40
N VAL A 152 21.14 -0.99 6.13
CA VAL A 152 20.08 -1.56 5.29
C VAL A 152 19.34 -2.63 6.09
N GLY A 153 18.01 -2.51 6.12
CA GLY A 153 17.11 -3.48 6.70
C GLY A 153 16.17 -4.09 5.66
N VAL A 154 15.62 -5.25 5.97
CA VAL A 154 14.59 -5.90 5.16
C VAL A 154 13.47 -6.40 6.07
N ILE A 155 12.22 -6.16 5.68
CA ILE A 155 11.03 -6.70 6.35
C ILE A 155 10.48 -7.84 5.51
N LEU A 156 10.36 -9.00 6.16
CA LEU A 156 9.83 -10.22 5.56
C LEU A 156 8.67 -10.75 6.39
N ASN A 157 7.83 -11.56 5.78
CA ASN A 157 6.76 -12.25 6.48
C ASN A 157 7.34 -13.13 7.61
N GLY A 158 6.65 -13.17 8.76
CA GLY A 158 7.03 -13.99 9.92
C GLY A 158 8.03 -13.35 10.87
N MET A 159 8.57 -12.16 10.58
CA MET A 159 9.44 -11.43 11.53
C MET A 159 8.65 -10.94 12.74
N ASP A 160 9.29 -10.99 13.91
CA ASP A 160 8.72 -10.44 15.15
C ASP A 160 8.84 -8.89 15.21
N ASN A 161 8.17 -8.27 16.17
CA ASN A 161 8.14 -6.80 16.31
C ASN A 161 9.53 -6.20 16.62
N LYS A 162 10.40 -6.95 17.29
CA LYS A 162 11.76 -6.48 17.61
C LYS A 162 12.62 -6.46 16.35
N GLU A 163 12.55 -7.51 15.55
CA GLU A 163 13.24 -7.60 14.27
C GLU A 163 12.74 -6.53 13.29
N ARG A 164 11.40 -6.34 13.22
CA ARG A 164 10.80 -5.29 12.38
C ARG A 164 11.25 -3.90 12.78
N ARG A 165 11.25 -3.59 14.08
CA ARG A 165 11.72 -2.29 14.57
C ARG A 165 13.18 -2.06 14.21
N ALA A 166 14.06 -3.04 14.41
CA ALA A 166 15.47 -2.94 14.06
C ALA A 166 15.66 -2.70 12.55
N ALA A 167 14.84 -3.33 11.69
CA ALA A 167 14.89 -3.13 10.25
C ALA A 167 14.35 -1.74 9.83
N TYR A 168 13.27 -1.25 10.45
CA TYR A 168 12.77 0.11 10.19
C TYR A 168 13.69 1.22 10.72
N ASP A 169 14.51 0.94 11.72
CA ASP A 169 15.51 1.89 12.25
C ASP A 169 16.72 2.03 11.34
N CYS A 170 16.90 1.17 10.35
CA CYS A 170 17.94 1.31 9.34
C CYS A 170 17.71 2.56 8.46
N ASP A 171 18.79 3.07 7.84
CA ASP A 171 18.72 4.22 6.92
C ASP A 171 17.82 3.92 5.72
N ILE A 172 17.89 2.68 5.21
CA ILE A 172 17.09 2.20 4.06
C ILE A 172 16.47 0.86 4.45
N THR A 173 15.13 0.74 4.24
CA THR A 173 14.38 -0.49 4.53
C THR A 173 13.69 -1.00 3.28
N TYR A 174 14.00 -2.23 2.89
CA TYR A 174 13.28 -2.97 1.85
C TYR A 174 12.09 -3.70 2.45
N VAL A 175 10.92 -3.57 1.84
CA VAL A 175 9.67 -4.10 2.41
C VAL A 175 8.65 -4.34 1.31
N THR A 176 7.73 -5.29 1.49
CA THR A 176 6.59 -5.42 0.57
C THR A 176 5.49 -4.42 0.92
N ASN A 177 4.67 -4.06 -0.09
CA ASN A 177 3.50 -3.20 0.10
C ASN A 177 2.57 -3.73 1.21
N ASN A 178 2.34 -5.04 1.26
CA ASN A 178 1.48 -5.68 2.24
C ASN A 178 2.08 -5.61 3.66
N GLU A 179 3.35 -5.97 3.85
CA GLU A 179 3.99 -5.92 5.17
C GLU A 179 4.05 -4.48 5.70
N LEU A 180 4.41 -3.51 4.85
CA LEU A 180 4.42 -2.09 5.21
C LEU A 180 3.04 -1.61 5.65
N GLY A 181 2.01 -1.95 4.89
CA GLY A 181 0.64 -1.57 5.19
C GLY A 181 0.08 -2.26 6.44
N PHE A 182 0.36 -3.54 6.65
CA PHE A 182 -0.03 -4.24 7.87
C PHE A 182 0.72 -3.73 9.10
N ASP A 183 2.00 -3.37 8.99
CA ASP A 183 2.73 -2.75 10.10
C ASP A 183 2.15 -1.38 10.44
N TYR A 184 1.79 -0.58 9.43
CA TYR A 184 1.10 0.70 9.65
C TYR A 184 -0.24 0.51 10.38
N LEU A 185 -1.05 -0.48 9.98
CA LEU A 185 -2.31 -0.78 10.65
C LEU A 185 -2.08 -1.24 12.09
N ARG A 186 -1.12 -2.14 12.34
CA ARG A 186 -0.76 -2.61 13.69
C ARG A 186 -0.29 -1.47 14.57
N ASP A 187 0.55 -0.58 14.07
CA ASP A 187 1.05 0.58 14.79
C ASP A 187 -0.08 1.55 15.20
N ASN A 188 -1.14 1.67 14.37
CA ASN A 188 -2.32 2.47 14.72
C ASN A 188 -3.25 1.79 15.76
N MET A 189 -3.01 0.53 16.11
CA MET A 189 -3.77 -0.21 17.12
C MET A 189 -3.07 -0.29 18.49
N VAL A 190 -1.78 0.09 18.59
CA VAL A 190 -1.03 0.02 19.83
C VAL A 190 -1.45 1.13 20.81
N ILE A 191 -1.33 0.84 22.10
CA ILE A 191 -1.67 1.79 23.18
C ILE A 191 -0.45 2.62 23.58
N TYR A 192 0.74 2.01 23.54
CA TYR A 192 1.98 2.63 24.01
C TYR A 192 2.92 2.88 22.82
N LYS A 193 3.58 4.05 22.82
CA LYS A 193 4.52 4.47 21.77
C LYS A 193 5.68 3.49 21.58
N GLU A 194 6.12 2.85 22.66
CA GLU A 194 7.19 1.86 22.65
C GLU A 194 6.84 0.57 21.89
N GLN A 195 5.56 0.36 21.58
CA GLN A 195 5.08 -0.79 20.82
C GLN A 195 5.13 -0.54 19.30
N LEU A 196 5.27 0.71 18.87
CA LEU A 196 5.41 1.04 17.46
C LEU A 196 6.63 0.35 16.86
N VAL A 197 6.47 -0.21 15.67
CA VAL A 197 7.58 -0.81 14.92
C VAL A 197 8.14 0.15 13.87
N GLN A 198 7.27 0.98 13.27
CA GLN A 198 7.67 1.99 12.30
C GLN A 198 8.09 3.29 13.01
N ARG A 199 9.03 3.99 12.41
CA ARG A 199 9.28 5.41 12.69
C ARG A 199 8.50 6.28 11.70
N GLY A 200 8.59 7.59 11.76
CA GLY A 200 7.88 8.47 10.83
C GLY A 200 8.16 8.16 9.35
N LEU A 201 7.17 8.39 8.50
CA LEU A 201 7.28 8.23 7.05
C LEU A 201 7.97 9.48 6.45
N ASN A 202 9.02 9.27 5.67
CA ASN A 202 9.79 10.36 5.06
C ASN A 202 9.83 10.26 3.53
N PHE A 203 10.39 9.18 3.00
CA PHE A 203 10.53 8.97 1.56
C PHE A 203 10.32 7.50 1.21
N ALA A 204 9.62 7.25 0.12
CA ALA A 204 9.41 5.88 -0.39
C ALA A 204 9.65 5.81 -1.90
N ILE A 205 10.26 4.72 -2.33
CA ILE A 205 10.37 4.32 -3.73
C ILE A 205 9.50 3.08 -3.89
N ILE A 206 8.51 3.14 -4.78
CA ILE A 206 7.58 2.04 -5.03
C ILE A 206 7.92 1.43 -6.37
N ASP A 207 8.40 0.18 -6.36
CA ASP A 207 8.60 -0.59 -7.60
C ASP A 207 7.27 -1.20 -8.05
N GLU A 208 7.09 -1.31 -9.36
CA GLU A 208 5.86 -1.80 -9.99
C GLU A 208 4.60 -1.05 -9.46
N VAL A 209 4.68 0.27 -9.50
CA VAL A 209 3.66 1.19 -8.94
C VAL A 209 2.26 1.00 -9.54
N ASP A 210 2.15 0.55 -10.76
CA ASP A 210 0.92 0.17 -11.45
C ASP A 210 0.25 -1.03 -10.76
N SER A 211 1.01 -2.07 -10.41
CA SER A 211 0.47 -3.18 -9.63
C SER A 211 0.03 -2.74 -8.24
N VAL A 212 0.88 -2.01 -7.52
CA VAL A 212 0.63 -1.64 -6.11
C VAL A 212 -0.51 -0.62 -5.98
N LEU A 213 -0.54 0.43 -6.83
CA LEU A 213 -1.47 1.55 -6.67
C LEU A 213 -2.71 1.48 -7.58
N ILE A 214 -2.76 0.53 -8.52
CA ILE A 214 -3.91 0.38 -9.43
C ILE A 214 -4.51 -1.02 -9.28
N ASP A 215 -3.76 -2.09 -9.58
CA ASP A 215 -4.31 -3.43 -9.63
C ASP A 215 -4.73 -3.94 -8.24
N GLU A 216 -3.87 -3.78 -7.23
CA GLU A 216 -4.11 -4.21 -5.85
C GLU A 216 -4.77 -3.14 -4.98
N ALA A 217 -4.93 -1.90 -5.46
CA ALA A 217 -5.44 -0.78 -4.67
C ALA A 217 -6.87 -0.98 -4.15
N ARG A 218 -7.65 -1.85 -4.78
CA ARG A 218 -9.02 -2.16 -4.38
C ARG A 218 -9.10 -3.20 -3.27
N THR A 219 -8.03 -3.95 -3.02
CA THR A 219 -8.00 -4.97 -1.98
C THR A 219 -7.68 -4.33 -0.63
N PRO A 220 -8.65 -4.21 0.30
CA PRO A 220 -8.38 -3.60 1.60
C PRO A 220 -7.48 -4.49 2.44
N LEU A 221 -6.52 -3.88 3.13
CA LEU A 221 -5.78 -4.56 4.18
C LEU A 221 -6.64 -4.61 5.45
N ILE A 222 -7.00 -5.80 5.90
CA ILE A 222 -7.88 -6.00 7.04
C ILE A 222 -7.16 -6.82 8.11
N ILE A 223 -7.11 -6.28 9.34
CA ILE A 223 -6.73 -7.03 10.53
C ILE A 223 -8.03 -7.46 11.22
N SER A 224 -8.25 -8.77 11.30
CA SER A 224 -9.38 -9.34 12.05
C SER A 224 -8.87 -10.14 13.24
N GLY A 225 -9.58 -10.04 14.36
CA GLY A 225 -9.32 -10.82 15.54
C GLY A 225 -10.57 -11.60 15.95
N GLN A 226 -10.40 -12.62 16.79
CA GLN A 226 -11.55 -13.29 17.40
C GLN A 226 -12.27 -12.29 18.30
N SER A 227 -13.50 -11.94 17.93
CA SER A 227 -14.41 -11.22 18.82
C SER A 227 -14.91 -12.23 19.86
N GLY A 228 -14.58 -12.01 21.13
CA GLY A 228 -15.09 -12.83 22.23
C GLY A 228 -16.57 -12.63 22.53
N LYS A 229 -17.33 -11.95 21.65
CA LYS A 229 -18.75 -11.63 21.86
C LYS A 229 -19.66 -12.60 21.13
N SER A 230 -20.48 -13.18 21.95
CA SER A 230 -21.82 -13.75 21.75
C SER A 230 -22.17 -14.38 20.41
N THR A 231 -21.82 -15.64 20.25
CA THR A 231 -22.47 -16.59 19.30
C THR A 231 -23.99 -16.57 19.39
N LYS A 232 -24.59 -16.27 20.52
CA LYS A 232 -26.05 -16.32 20.74
C LYS A 232 -26.81 -15.26 19.91
N LEU A 233 -26.28 -14.07 19.73
CA LEU A 233 -26.95 -13.05 18.91
C LEU A 233 -26.88 -13.41 17.43
N TYR A 234 -25.76 -13.93 16.96
CA TYR A 234 -25.62 -14.43 15.58
C TYR A 234 -26.61 -15.58 15.30
N GLU A 235 -26.72 -16.54 16.24
CA GLU A 235 -27.69 -17.65 16.14
C GLU A 235 -29.13 -17.14 16.09
N ALA A 236 -29.48 -16.19 16.96
CA ALA A 236 -30.82 -15.60 16.97
C ALA A 236 -31.13 -14.86 15.67
N CYS A 237 -30.18 -14.07 15.15
CA CYS A 237 -30.31 -13.37 13.89
C CYS A 237 -30.39 -14.34 12.69
N ASP A 238 -29.65 -15.46 12.69
CA ASP A 238 -29.73 -16.49 11.66
C ASP A 238 -31.11 -17.16 11.64
N ILE A 239 -31.64 -17.50 12.82
CA ILE A 239 -32.99 -18.09 12.93
C ILE A 239 -34.06 -17.13 12.36
N LEU A 240 -33.98 -15.84 12.71
CA LEU A 240 -34.92 -14.85 12.21
C LEU A 240 -34.73 -14.62 10.71
N ALA A 241 -33.50 -14.49 10.20
CA ALA A 241 -33.22 -14.29 8.78
C ALA A 241 -33.82 -15.37 7.87
N ARG A 242 -33.88 -16.62 8.36
CA ARG A 242 -34.53 -17.74 7.64
C ARG A 242 -36.06 -17.64 7.61
N GLN A 243 -36.66 -16.84 8.48
CA GLN A 243 -38.12 -16.65 8.58
C GLN A 243 -38.61 -15.42 7.82
N LEU A 244 -37.68 -14.51 7.48
CA LEU A 244 -38.00 -13.32 6.71
C LEU A 244 -38.12 -13.64 5.22
N GLU A 245 -39.09 -13.01 4.57
CA GLU A 245 -39.40 -13.22 3.15
C GLU A 245 -38.73 -12.16 2.29
N ARG A 246 -37.99 -12.60 1.26
CA ARG A 246 -37.42 -11.71 0.25
C ARG A 246 -38.54 -11.10 -0.58
N GLY A 247 -38.53 -9.78 -0.67
CA GLY A 247 -39.44 -9.01 -1.51
C GLY A 247 -38.78 -8.45 -2.75
N GLU A 248 -39.58 -7.72 -3.52
CA GLU A 248 -39.17 -7.01 -4.72
C GLU A 248 -39.54 -5.53 -4.58
N ALA A 249 -38.66 -4.65 -5.11
CA ALA A 249 -38.99 -3.23 -5.26
C ALA A 249 -39.54 -3.01 -6.68
N SER A 250 -40.73 -2.39 -6.80
CA SER A 250 -41.27 -2.03 -8.10
C SER A 250 -40.53 -0.79 -8.62
N GLY A 251 -39.67 -0.97 -9.62
CA GLY A 251 -38.95 0.11 -10.31
C GLY A 251 -37.43 -0.04 -10.25
N GLU A 252 -36.73 0.44 -11.28
CA GLU A 252 -35.26 0.55 -11.23
C GLU A 252 -34.87 1.50 -10.10
N PHE A 253 -34.00 1.01 -9.18
CA PHE A 253 -33.39 1.82 -8.12
C PHE A 253 -32.51 2.91 -8.76
N SER A 254 -33.12 3.99 -9.19
CA SER A 254 -32.44 5.21 -9.61
C SER A 254 -32.42 6.17 -8.44
N LYS A 255 -31.22 6.66 -8.08
CA LYS A 255 -31.06 7.77 -7.12
C LYS A 255 -31.92 8.99 -7.48
N MET A 256 -32.41 9.03 -8.72
CA MET A 256 -33.27 10.08 -9.24
C MET A 256 -34.72 9.96 -8.76
N ASN A 257 -35.23 8.73 -8.57
CA ASN A 257 -36.60 8.50 -8.10
C ASN A 257 -36.75 8.81 -6.60
N ALA A 258 -35.72 8.53 -5.80
CA ALA A 258 -35.69 8.91 -4.38
C ALA A 258 -35.71 10.43 -4.15
N ILE A 259 -35.22 11.21 -5.12
CA ILE A 259 -35.26 12.70 -5.07
C ILE A 259 -36.61 13.26 -5.51
N MET A 260 -37.39 12.50 -6.30
CA MET A 260 -38.69 12.93 -6.82
C MET A 260 -39.87 12.56 -5.92
N GLY A 261 -39.66 11.82 -4.82
CA GLY A 261 -40.70 11.51 -3.84
C GLY A 261 -41.78 10.56 -4.38
N GLU A 262 -41.48 9.70 -5.33
CA GLU A 262 -42.36 8.63 -5.75
C GLU A 262 -42.34 7.49 -4.72
N ASP A 263 -43.51 7.15 -4.19
CA ASP A 263 -43.67 6.00 -3.27
C ASP A 263 -43.33 4.70 -4.02
N ILE A 264 -42.20 4.11 -3.66
CA ILE A 264 -41.81 2.81 -4.17
C ILE A 264 -42.58 1.76 -3.36
N GLU A 265 -43.46 1.02 -4.00
CA GLU A 265 -44.12 -0.13 -3.34
C GLU A 265 -43.08 -1.25 -3.15
N GLU A 266 -42.67 -1.41 -1.91
CA GLU A 266 -41.79 -2.52 -1.47
C GLU A 266 -42.66 -3.67 -0.97
N THR A 267 -42.37 -4.90 -1.42
CA THR A 267 -43.03 -6.10 -0.93
C THR A 267 -42.07 -6.92 -0.09
N GLY A 268 -42.59 -7.84 0.73
CA GLY A 268 -41.76 -8.72 1.57
C GLY A 268 -41.11 -7.99 2.75
N ASP A 269 -40.19 -8.67 3.41
CA ASP A 269 -39.54 -8.19 4.64
C ASP A 269 -38.19 -7.52 4.37
N PHE A 270 -37.54 -7.88 3.26
CA PHE A 270 -36.27 -7.28 2.86
C PHE A 270 -36.08 -7.33 1.34
N ILE A 271 -35.28 -6.39 0.83
CA ILE A 271 -34.94 -6.27 -0.58
C ILE A 271 -33.44 -6.48 -0.77
N VAL A 272 -33.08 -7.25 -1.80
CA VAL A 272 -31.69 -7.55 -2.17
C VAL A 272 -31.31 -6.75 -3.40
N ASN A 273 -30.31 -5.91 -3.29
CA ASN A 273 -29.64 -5.26 -4.41
C ASN A 273 -28.36 -6.06 -4.77
N GLU A 274 -28.46 -6.94 -5.74
CA GLU A 274 -27.33 -7.79 -6.14
C GLU A 274 -26.16 -7.00 -6.76
N LYS A 275 -26.44 -5.88 -7.44
CA LYS A 275 -25.39 -5.02 -8.05
C LYS A 275 -24.55 -4.28 -7.01
N GLU A 276 -25.18 -3.82 -5.95
CA GLU A 276 -24.51 -3.10 -4.86
C GLU A 276 -24.12 -4.03 -3.70
N LYS A 277 -24.48 -5.31 -3.78
CA LYS A 277 -24.31 -6.31 -2.70
C LYS A 277 -24.86 -5.81 -1.36
N ALA A 278 -25.99 -5.11 -1.43
CA ALA A 278 -26.67 -4.51 -0.28
C ALA A 278 -28.01 -5.18 -0.01
N ILE A 279 -28.40 -5.20 1.27
CA ILE A 279 -29.73 -5.63 1.73
C ILE A 279 -30.35 -4.53 2.58
N ASN A 280 -31.60 -4.23 2.32
CA ASN A 280 -32.39 -3.28 3.08
C ASN A 280 -33.64 -3.96 3.63
N LEU A 281 -33.94 -3.73 4.91
CA LEU A 281 -35.21 -4.15 5.50
C LEU A 281 -36.32 -3.21 5.03
N THR A 282 -37.49 -3.76 4.73
CA THR A 282 -38.75 -3.00 4.53
C THR A 282 -39.32 -2.62 5.87
N GLU A 283 -40.35 -1.78 5.88
CA GLU A 283 -41.10 -1.45 7.13
C GLU A 283 -41.65 -2.70 7.82
N ASP A 284 -42.13 -3.67 7.05
CA ASP A 284 -42.67 -4.92 7.61
C ASP A 284 -41.56 -5.80 8.16
N GLY A 285 -40.40 -5.82 7.51
CA GLY A 285 -39.22 -6.49 8.02
C GLY A 285 -38.72 -5.89 9.34
N VAL A 286 -38.65 -4.57 9.43
CA VAL A 286 -38.31 -3.86 10.68
C VAL A 286 -39.24 -4.26 11.80
N LYS A 287 -40.58 -4.20 11.59
CA LYS A 287 -41.56 -4.61 12.61
C LYS A 287 -41.41 -6.05 13.06
N LYS A 288 -41.05 -6.97 12.14
CA LYS A 288 -40.80 -8.39 12.50
C LYS A 288 -39.56 -8.54 13.35
N VAL A 289 -38.48 -7.80 13.03
CA VAL A 289 -37.24 -7.78 13.81
C VAL A 289 -37.50 -7.23 15.22
N GLU A 290 -38.18 -6.09 15.33
CA GLU A 290 -38.55 -5.46 16.60
C GLU A 290 -39.40 -6.40 17.48
N LYS A 291 -40.35 -7.06 16.87
CA LYS A 291 -41.21 -8.04 17.58
C LYS A 291 -40.41 -9.27 18.06
N PHE A 292 -39.48 -9.77 17.24
CA PHE A 292 -38.69 -10.96 17.61
C PHE A 292 -37.73 -10.67 18.76
N PHE A 293 -37.08 -9.51 18.76
CA PHE A 293 -36.13 -9.12 19.80
C PHE A 293 -36.77 -8.38 20.99
N HIS A 294 -38.09 -8.15 20.95
CA HIS A 294 -38.83 -7.40 21.95
C HIS A 294 -38.31 -5.98 22.20
N ILE A 295 -37.97 -5.27 21.13
CA ILE A 295 -37.48 -3.90 21.15
C ILE A 295 -38.54 -2.95 20.55
N GLU A 296 -38.52 -1.66 20.97
CA GLU A 296 -39.50 -0.68 20.53
C GLU A 296 -39.11 -0.05 19.17
N ASN A 297 -37.81 0.20 18.95
CA ASN A 297 -37.33 0.85 17.75
C ASN A 297 -35.93 0.31 17.35
N LEU A 298 -35.83 -0.32 16.19
CA LEU A 298 -34.59 -0.89 15.69
C LEU A 298 -33.52 0.17 15.36
N ALA A 299 -33.95 1.41 15.09
CA ALA A 299 -33.02 2.50 14.75
C ALA A 299 -32.37 3.16 15.97
N ASP A 300 -32.77 2.81 17.18
CA ASP A 300 -32.16 3.37 18.38
C ASP A 300 -30.69 2.94 18.52
N PRO A 301 -29.80 3.82 19.04
CA PRO A 301 -28.37 3.53 19.20
C PRO A 301 -28.08 2.25 20.00
N GLU A 302 -28.94 1.91 20.95
CA GLU A 302 -28.82 0.69 21.77
C GLU A 302 -29.07 -0.59 20.96
N ASN A 303 -29.81 -0.51 19.85
CA ASN A 303 -30.20 -1.63 19.01
C ASN A 303 -29.36 -1.78 17.73
N LEU A 304 -28.35 -0.93 17.54
CA LEU A 304 -27.48 -0.96 16.35
C LEU A 304 -26.78 -2.30 16.15
N GLU A 305 -26.44 -3.00 17.24
CA GLU A 305 -25.83 -4.33 17.16
C GLU A 305 -26.80 -5.37 16.60
N ILE A 306 -28.08 -5.30 16.97
CA ILE A 306 -29.13 -6.18 16.43
C ILE A 306 -29.35 -5.87 14.95
N GLN A 307 -29.50 -4.57 14.60
CA GLN A 307 -29.67 -4.13 13.22
C GLN A 307 -28.51 -4.62 12.34
N HIS A 308 -27.28 -4.45 12.80
CA HIS A 308 -26.11 -4.89 12.06
C HIS A 308 -26.09 -6.41 11.87
N ASN A 309 -26.35 -7.18 12.92
CA ASN A 309 -26.28 -8.64 12.84
C ASN A 309 -27.40 -9.27 12.03
N ILE A 310 -28.61 -8.69 12.01
CA ILE A 310 -29.69 -9.21 11.15
C ILE A 310 -29.36 -8.94 9.66
N ILE A 311 -28.81 -7.78 9.34
CA ILE A 311 -28.35 -7.49 7.96
C ILE A 311 -27.21 -8.43 7.55
N LEU A 312 -26.26 -8.73 8.44
CA LEU A 312 -25.20 -9.71 8.17
C LEU A 312 -25.77 -11.11 7.93
N ALA A 313 -26.74 -11.55 8.74
CA ALA A 313 -27.38 -12.86 8.56
C ALA A 313 -28.12 -12.94 7.22
N LEU A 314 -28.88 -11.90 6.87
CA LEU A 314 -29.55 -11.83 5.56
C LEU A 314 -28.58 -11.82 4.39
N ARG A 315 -27.44 -11.10 4.49
CA ARG A 315 -26.37 -11.11 3.48
C ARG A 315 -25.76 -12.49 3.35
N ALA A 316 -25.50 -13.18 4.46
CA ALA A 316 -24.94 -14.53 4.44
C ALA A 316 -25.84 -15.51 3.67
N HIS A 317 -27.18 -15.40 3.83
CA HIS A 317 -28.12 -16.27 3.12
C HIS A 317 -28.37 -15.91 1.66
N ASN A 318 -28.28 -14.62 1.29
CA ASN A 318 -28.74 -14.13 0.00
C ASN A 318 -27.62 -13.69 -0.96
N LEU A 319 -26.42 -13.41 -0.45
CA LEU A 319 -25.32 -12.81 -1.21
C LEU A 319 -23.98 -13.52 -1.03
N MET A 320 -23.92 -14.59 -0.20
CA MET A 320 -22.71 -15.36 0.03
C MET A 320 -22.90 -16.79 -0.43
N PHE A 321 -22.25 -17.16 -1.54
CA PHE A 321 -22.39 -18.46 -2.17
C PHE A 321 -21.14 -19.32 -1.99
N LYS A 322 -21.34 -20.58 -1.56
CA LYS A 322 -20.25 -21.54 -1.48
C LYS A 322 -19.62 -21.74 -2.85
N ASP A 323 -18.30 -21.89 -2.87
CA ASP A 323 -17.46 -22.08 -4.06
C ASP A 323 -17.39 -20.83 -4.99
N GLN A 324 -17.95 -19.70 -4.55
CA GLN A 324 -17.80 -18.38 -5.18
C GLN A 324 -17.19 -17.38 -4.20
N ASP A 325 -17.91 -17.07 -3.12
CA ASP A 325 -17.48 -16.08 -2.13
C ASP A 325 -16.70 -16.73 -0.99
N TYR A 326 -16.88 -18.03 -0.75
CA TYR A 326 -16.13 -18.81 0.23
C TYR A 326 -16.01 -20.28 -0.16
N VAL A 327 -15.00 -20.95 0.40
CA VAL A 327 -14.81 -22.39 0.32
C VAL A 327 -14.73 -23.00 1.72
N VAL A 328 -15.04 -24.29 1.84
CA VAL A 328 -14.93 -25.03 3.10
C VAL A 328 -13.83 -26.07 2.95
N ASN A 329 -12.83 -26.04 3.84
CA ASN A 329 -11.73 -27.01 3.81
C ASN A 329 -12.16 -28.39 4.35
N ALA A 330 -11.23 -29.34 4.33
CA ALA A 330 -11.50 -30.72 4.79
C ALA A 330 -11.79 -30.79 6.32
N GLU A 331 -11.32 -29.82 7.07
CA GLU A 331 -11.54 -29.66 8.51
C GLU A 331 -12.87 -28.96 8.85
N GLY A 332 -13.64 -28.54 7.85
CA GLY A 332 -14.93 -27.86 8.01
C GLY A 332 -14.80 -26.34 8.27
N GLU A 333 -13.61 -25.76 8.09
CA GLU A 333 -13.40 -24.33 8.28
C GLU A 333 -13.76 -23.56 7.01
N VAL A 334 -14.44 -22.43 7.18
CA VAL A 334 -14.79 -21.51 6.09
C VAL A 334 -13.58 -20.62 5.77
N MET A 335 -13.21 -20.54 4.51
CA MET A 335 -12.17 -19.66 4.00
C MET A 335 -12.77 -18.70 2.97
N ILE A 336 -12.53 -17.41 3.13
CA ILE A 336 -13.04 -16.38 2.22
C ILE A 336 -12.26 -16.42 0.90
N VAL A 337 -12.97 -16.26 -0.21
CA VAL A 337 -12.39 -16.07 -1.54
C VAL A 337 -12.39 -14.58 -1.83
N ASP A 338 -11.24 -14.05 -2.26
CA ASP A 338 -11.11 -12.66 -2.68
C ASP A 338 -11.91 -12.42 -3.97
N GLU A 339 -12.82 -11.48 -3.92
CA GLU A 339 -13.73 -11.16 -5.04
C GLU A 339 -12.99 -10.71 -6.31
N PHE A 340 -11.83 -10.06 -6.16
CA PHE A 340 -11.08 -9.47 -7.28
C PHE A 340 -10.06 -10.44 -7.88
N THR A 341 -9.41 -11.24 -7.04
CA THR A 341 -8.34 -12.14 -7.47
C THR A 341 -8.79 -13.60 -7.59
N GLY A 342 -9.93 -13.97 -7.01
CA GLY A 342 -10.40 -15.34 -6.90
C GLY A 342 -9.51 -16.23 -6.02
N ARG A 343 -8.60 -15.64 -5.24
CA ARG A 343 -7.68 -16.38 -4.36
C ARG A 343 -8.30 -16.64 -3.01
N ILE A 344 -8.05 -17.85 -2.49
CA ILE A 344 -8.41 -18.20 -1.11
C ILE A 344 -7.53 -17.41 -0.16
N MET A 345 -8.14 -16.77 0.85
CA MET A 345 -7.44 -15.99 1.89
C MET A 345 -7.29 -16.84 3.17
N PRO A 346 -6.11 -17.48 3.40
CA PRO A 346 -5.90 -18.27 4.60
C PRO A 346 -5.97 -17.41 5.86
N GLY A 347 -6.66 -17.92 6.90
CA GLY A 347 -6.76 -17.23 8.19
C GLY A 347 -7.77 -16.08 8.26
N ARG A 348 -8.48 -15.76 7.18
CA ARG A 348 -9.65 -14.88 7.19
C ARG A 348 -10.93 -15.71 7.26
N ARG A 349 -11.77 -15.39 8.23
CA ARG A 349 -13.04 -16.07 8.53
C ARG A 349 -14.16 -15.05 8.60
#